data_9090b3fb3014027106c1f1ba2e5a9bfc
#
_entry.id   9090b3fb3014027106c1f1ba2e5a9bfc
#
_cell.length_a   1.000
_cell.length_b   1.000
_cell.length_c   1.000
_cell.angle_alpha   90.00
_cell.angle_beta   90.00
_cell.angle_gamma   90.00
#
_symmetry.space_group_name_H-M   'P 1'
#
loop_
_entity.id
_entity.type
_entity.pdbx_description
1 polymer ?
#
loop_
_entity_poly.entity_id
_entity_poly.type
_entity_poly.pdbx_seq_one_letter_code
_entity_poly.pdbx_strand_id
1 'polypeptide(L)'
;LDSSKKFQKNLLSTSGMAKEEMNNLIRKIVIRFSFFPVFLGLITLLPAGTLNYWQVYAYIAVLVIPMLFVVSYFLKNDPQFLVRRMKMKEKEQQQTIIQIAFSFIFLSSYVVSGLDRRFGWSDVPVEIIFISLFVILLGYLLIFLVFRENSYASRIIEVEENQKVISTGLYGIIRHPMYFGMLIMFIPTPVALGSYWGLIPVATIPLALIFRILNEEKVLSRDLPGYWEYCQKTKYRLIPFLW
;
A
#
# COMPACT_ATOMS: atom_id res chain seq x y z
N LEU A 1 8.43 46.73 4.72
CA LEU A 1 8.30 45.97 6.01
C LEU A 1 7.10 45.00 6.01
N ASP A 2 6.05 45.25 5.24
CA ASP A 2 4.85 44.42 5.18
C ASP A 2 5.01 43.20 4.21
N SER A 3 5.75 43.37 3.11
CA SER A 3 6.05 42.30 2.18
C SER A 3 6.91 41.18 2.79
N SER A 4 7.87 41.54 3.63
CA SER A 4 8.74 40.57 4.33
C SER A 4 7.96 39.74 5.35
N LYS A 5 7.05 40.37 6.09
CA LYS A 5 6.18 39.67 7.05
C LYS A 5 5.17 38.76 6.36
N LYS A 6 4.67 39.17 5.20
CA LYS A 6 3.76 38.35 4.38
C LYS A 6 4.48 37.16 3.74
N PHE A 7 5.75 37.35 3.32
CA PHE A 7 6.61 36.29 2.80
C PHE A 7 7.02 35.29 3.90
N GLN A 8 7.40 35.78 5.11
CA GLN A 8 7.67 34.90 6.26
C GLN A 8 6.41 34.15 6.73
N LYS A 9 5.25 34.79 6.71
CA LYS A 9 3.98 34.15 7.06
C LYS A 9 3.58 33.08 6.05
N ASN A 10 3.88 33.29 4.75
CA ASN A 10 3.69 32.28 3.72
C ASN A 10 4.72 31.14 3.79
N LEU A 11 5.97 31.39 4.17
CA LEU A 11 6.98 30.36 4.45
C LEU A 11 6.65 29.51 5.68
N LEU A 12 6.05 30.10 6.69
CA LEU A 12 5.54 29.37 7.87
C LEU A 12 4.24 28.63 7.60
N SER A 13 3.45 29.04 6.59
CA SER A 13 2.23 28.34 6.16
C SER A 13 2.50 27.15 5.24
N THR A 14 3.68 27.04 4.64
CA THR A 14 4.06 25.93 3.75
C THR A 14 4.70 24.76 4.48
N SER A 15 5.02 24.85 5.78
CA SER A 15 5.64 23.78 6.55
C SER A 15 4.89 23.35 7.82
N GLY A 16 3.71 23.92 8.12
CA GLY A 16 3.04 23.65 9.40
C GLY A 16 1.53 23.42 9.26
N MET A 17 1.09 22.17 9.27
CA MET A 17 -0.28 21.89 9.66
C MET A 17 -0.57 22.55 11.00
N ALA A 18 -1.76 23.19 11.16
CA ALA A 18 -2.20 23.70 12.44
C ALA A 18 -2.14 22.57 13.49
N LYS A 19 -1.78 22.89 14.73
CA LYS A 19 -1.62 21.89 15.81
C LYS A 19 -2.87 21.00 15.96
N GLU A 20 -4.05 21.57 15.74
CA GLU A 20 -5.32 20.85 15.79
C GLU A 20 -5.46 19.86 14.64
N GLU A 21 -5.08 20.23 13.41
CA GLU A 21 -5.09 19.33 12.25
C GLU A 21 -4.12 18.17 12.43
N MET A 22 -2.93 18.44 12.96
CA MET A 22 -1.93 17.41 13.28
C MET A 22 -2.49 16.43 14.33
N ASN A 23 -3.09 16.92 15.42
CA ASN A 23 -3.70 16.08 16.45
C ASN A 23 -4.84 15.20 15.87
N ASN A 24 -5.67 15.78 14.99
CA ASN A 24 -6.73 15.04 14.31
C ASN A 24 -6.18 13.96 13.37
N LEU A 25 -5.09 14.25 12.64
CA LEU A 25 -4.40 13.28 11.79
C LEU A 25 -3.85 12.12 12.65
N ILE A 26 -3.11 12.42 13.70
CA ILE A 26 -2.54 11.42 14.60
C ILE A 26 -3.66 10.53 15.18
N ARG A 27 -4.76 11.13 15.68
CA ARG A 27 -5.90 10.36 16.21
C ARG A 27 -6.48 9.40 15.17
N LYS A 28 -6.68 9.86 13.93
CA LYS A 28 -7.16 8.99 12.82
C LYS A 28 -6.19 7.86 12.52
N ILE A 29 -4.89 8.14 12.50
CA ILE A 29 -3.84 7.15 12.28
C ILE A 29 -3.87 6.11 13.41
N VAL A 30 -3.84 6.54 14.67
CA VAL A 30 -3.84 5.63 15.83
C VAL A 30 -5.06 4.71 15.80
N ILE A 31 -6.26 5.25 15.59
CA ILE A 31 -7.49 4.43 15.54
C ILE A 31 -7.40 3.37 14.42
N ARG A 32 -7.03 3.77 13.19
CA ARG A 32 -6.97 2.83 12.06
C ARG A 32 -5.89 1.77 12.23
N PHE A 33 -4.72 2.17 12.71
CA PHE A 33 -3.59 1.26 12.85
C PHE A 33 -3.69 0.36 14.08
N SER A 34 -4.40 0.75 15.12
CA SER A 34 -4.74 -0.16 16.22
C SER A 34 -5.81 -1.19 15.82
N PHE A 35 -6.76 -0.78 14.98
CA PHE A 35 -7.79 -1.71 14.48
C PHE A 35 -7.23 -2.74 13.49
N PHE A 36 -6.24 -2.37 12.68
CA PHE A 36 -5.71 -3.20 11.60
C PHE A 36 -5.17 -4.57 12.06
N PRO A 37 -4.23 -4.67 13.03
CA PRO A 37 -3.72 -5.96 13.49
C PRO A 37 -4.80 -6.81 14.18
N VAL A 38 -5.74 -6.19 14.90
CA VAL A 38 -6.87 -6.89 15.53
C VAL A 38 -7.76 -7.50 14.45
N PHE A 39 -8.09 -6.73 13.42
CA PHE A 39 -8.89 -7.20 12.29
C PHE A 39 -8.21 -8.37 11.55
N LEU A 40 -6.91 -8.26 11.25
CA LEU A 40 -6.14 -9.34 10.62
C LEU A 40 -6.10 -10.60 11.49
N GLY A 41 -5.88 -10.41 12.79
CA GLY A 41 -5.91 -11.51 13.75
C GLY A 41 -7.27 -12.21 13.75
N LEU A 42 -8.36 -11.45 13.89
CA LEU A 42 -9.71 -12.03 13.91
C LEU A 42 -10.06 -12.79 12.64
N ILE A 43 -9.83 -12.19 11.46
CA ILE A 43 -10.19 -12.81 10.17
C ILE A 43 -9.41 -14.10 9.88
N THR A 44 -8.23 -14.28 10.50
CA THR A 44 -7.40 -15.47 10.30
C THR A 44 -7.59 -16.47 11.43
N LEU A 45 -7.58 -16.03 12.69
CA LEU A 45 -7.64 -16.91 13.86
C LEU A 45 -9.04 -17.50 14.11
N LEU A 46 -10.13 -16.76 13.79
CA LEU A 46 -11.48 -17.30 13.94
C LEU A 46 -11.74 -18.50 13.03
N PRO A 47 -11.44 -18.46 11.71
CA PRO A 47 -11.53 -19.64 10.86
C PRO A 47 -10.57 -20.76 11.29
N ALA A 48 -9.37 -20.43 11.78
CA ALA A 48 -8.43 -21.42 12.28
C ALA A 48 -8.92 -22.16 13.53
N GLY A 49 -9.82 -21.54 14.32
CA GLY A 49 -10.36 -22.13 15.54
C GLY A 49 -9.32 -22.32 16.65
N THR A 50 -8.18 -21.67 16.56
CA THR A 50 -7.08 -21.78 17.54
C THR A 50 -6.26 -20.50 17.61
N LEU A 51 -5.78 -20.18 18.80
CA LEU A 51 -4.80 -19.12 19.02
C LEU A 51 -3.35 -19.63 18.86
N ASN A 52 -3.15 -20.96 18.82
CA ASN A 52 -1.84 -21.55 18.57
C ASN A 52 -1.50 -21.55 17.07
N TYR A 53 -1.25 -20.34 16.54
CA TYR A 53 -0.99 -20.08 15.13
C TYR A 53 0.08 -18.96 15.03
N TRP A 54 1.34 -19.31 15.36
CA TRP A 54 2.44 -18.36 15.49
C TRP A 54 2.72 -17.55 14.21
N GLN A 55 2.44 -18.14 13.03
CA GLN A 55 2.62 -17.51 11.75
C GLN A 55 1.80 -16.20 11.63
N VAL A 56 0.58 -16.17 12.18
CA VAL A 56 -0.27 -14.98 12.19
C VAL A 56 0.40 -13.85 12.99
N TYR A 57 0.95 -14.16 14.16
CA TYR A 57 1.62 -13.17 15.00
C TYR A 57 2.90 -12.64 14.36
N ALA A 58 3.71 -13.53 13.76
CA ALA A 58 4.91 -13.16 13.02
C ALA A 58 4.57 -12.28 11.82
N TYR A 59 3.55 -12.65 11.05
CA TYR A 59 3.06 -11.87 9.91
C TYR A 59 2.55 -10.49 10.33
N ILE A 60 1.74 -10.40 11.38
CA ILE A 60 1.27 -9.11 11.92
C ILE A 60 2.46 -8.25 12.36
N ALA A 61 3.46 -8.82 13.03
CA ALA A 61 4.66 -8.08 13.44
C ALA A 61 5.43 -7.53 12.23
N VAL A 62 5.60 -8.35 11.17
CA VAL A 62 6.26 -7.97 9.91
C VAL A 62 5.52 -6.84 9.19
N LEU A 63 4.21 -6.71 9.35
CA LEU A 63 3.44 -5.60 8.78
C LEU A 63 3.45 -4.36 9.68
N VAL A 64 3.24 -4.54 11.00
CA VAL A 64 3.01 -3.43 11.93
C VAL A 64 4.32 -2.69 12.26
N ILE A 65 5.43 -3.42 12.45
CA ILE A 65 6.70 -2.77 12.81
C ILE A 65 7.18 -1.79 11.71
N PRO A 66 7.28 -2.20 10.43
CA PRO A 66 7.62 -1.25 9.37
C PRO A 66 6.56 -0.16 9.17
N MET A 67 5.28 -0.46 9.36
CA MET A 67 4.21 0.52 9.27
C MET A 67 4.39 1.64 10.30
N LEU A 68 4.73 1.32 11.55
CA LEU A 68 5.01 2.32 12.58
C LEU A 68 6.24 3.18 12.21
N PHE A 69 7.28 2.57 11.65
CA PHE A 69 8.43 3.29 11.14
C PHE A 69 8.04 4.26 10.02
N VAL A 70 7.30 3.81 9.00
CA VAL A 70 6.86 4.64 7.86
C VAL A 70 5.99 5.80 8.33
N VAL A 71 5.04 5.54 9.23
CA VAL A 71 4.19 6.60 9.81
C VAL A 71 5.02 7.62 10.56
N SER A 72 5.93 7.17 11.44
CA SER A 72 6.81 8.07 12.20
C SER A 72 7.69 8.90 11.29
N TYR A 73 8.21 8.30 10.22
CA TYR A 73 9.01 9.00 9.21
C TYR A 73 8.21 10.11 8.52
N PHE A 74 7.01 9.80 8.01
CA PHE A 74 6.20 10.79 7.29
C PHE A 74 5.53 11.81 8.18
N LEU A 75 5.19 11.49 9.44
CA LEU A 75 4.73 12.49 10.42
C LEU A 75 5.78 13.57 10.63
N LYS A 76 7.07 13.21 10.57
CA LYS A 76 8.18 14.15 10.74
C LYS A 76 8.54 14.90 9.45
N ASN A 77 8.53 14.23 8.29
CA ASN A 77 9.11 14.75 7.05
C ASN A 77 8.07 15.23 6.02
N ASP A 78 6.89 14.61 5.95
CA ASP A 78 5.80 14.99 5.04
C ASP A 78 4.43 14.55 5.60
N PRO A 79 3.86 15.28 6.55
CA PRO A 79 2.54 14.96 7.10
C PRO A 79 1.41 14.98 6.05
N GLN A 80 1.55 15.82 5.02
CA GLN A 80 0.56 15.93 3.95
C GLN A 80 0.43 14.64 3.13
N PHE A 81 1.53 13.90 2.96
CA PHE A 81 1.50 12.56 2.38
C PHE A 81 0.55 11.64 3.16
N LEU A 82 0.61 11.64 4.49
CA LEU A 82 -0.30 10.83 5.32
C LEU A 82 -1.76 11.26 5.16
N VAL A 83 -2.02 12.57 5.05
CA VAL A 83 -3.38 13.08 4.77
C VAL A 83 -3.91 12.51 3.45
N ARG A 84 -3.08 12.52 2.38
CA ARG A 84 -3.43 11.92 1.08
C ARG A 84 -3.72 10.43 1.19
N ARG A 85 -2.86 9.68 1.92
CA ARG A 85 -3.03 8.23 2.15
C ARG A 85 -4.25 7.88 2.98
N MET A 86 -4.77 8.82 3.77
CA MET A 86 -5.98 8.63 4.59
C MET A 86 -7.29 8.85 3.81
N LYS A 87 -7.24 9.38 2.58
CA LYS A 87 -8.41 9.48 1.70
C LYS A 87 -8.93 8.08 1.37
N MET A 88 -10.25 7.88 1.44
CA MET A 88 -10.89 6.56 1.30
C MET A 88 -11.85 6.50 0.13
N LYS A 89 -12.45 7.64 -0.24
CA LYS A 89 -13.52 7.69 -1.22
C LYS A 89 -12.92 7.88 -2.61
N GLU A 90 -12.99 6.84 -3.43
CA GLU A 90 -12.63 6.93 -4.85
C GLU A 90 -13.60 7.86 -5.60
N LYS A 91 -13.04 8.56 -6.57
CA LYS A 91 -13.82 9.44 -7.47
C LYS A 91 -14.34 8.67 -8.68
N GLU A 92 -13.58 7.70 -9.16
CA GLU A 92 -13.90 6.88 -10.32
C GLU A 92 -14.64 5.59 -9.90
N GLN A 93 -15.84 5.37 -10.47
CA GLN A 93 -16.67 4.20 -10.13
C GLN A 93 -15.96 2.86 -10.41
N GLN A 94 -15.22 2.77 -11.52
CA GLN A 94 -14.46 1.56 -11.85
C GLN A 94 -13.42 1.22 -10.80
N GLN A 95 -12.77 2.24 -10.20
CA GLN A 95 -11.81 2.04 -9.12
C GLN A 95 -12.46 1.55 -7.84
N THR A 96 -13.68 1.98 -7.56
CA THR A 96 -14.46 1.46 -6.43
C THR A 96 -14.71 -0.04 -6.57
N ILE A 97 -15.12 -0.50 -7.78
CA ILE A 97 -15.34 -1.92 -8.05
C ILE A 97 -14.04 -2.72 -7.86
N ILE A 98 -12.92 -2.21 -8.38
CA ILE A 98 -11.61 -2.85 -8.24
C ILE A 98 -11.19 -2.92 -6.76
N GLN A 99 -11.42 -1.88 -5.97
CA GLN A 99 -11.15 -1.91 -4.52
C GLN A 99 -11.98 -2.95 -3.78
N ILE A 100 -13.25 -3.11 -4.15
CA ILE A 100 -14.12 -4.17 -3.60
C ILE A 100 -13.57 -5.55 -3.96
N ALA A 101 -13.18 -5.76 -5.23
CA ALA A 101 -12.57 -7.02 -5.67
C ALA A 101 -11.28 -7.33 -4.89
N PHE A 102 -10.38 -6.36 -4.71
CA PHE A 102 -9.19 -6.53 -3.87
C PHE A 102 -9.55 -6.90 -2.43
N SER A 103 -10.54 -6.21 -1.84
CA SER A 103 -10.98 -6.51 -0.48
C SER A 103 -11.47 -7.95 -0.37
N PHE A 104 -12.25 -8.43 -1.34
CA PHE A 104 -12.74 -9.80 -1.38
C PHE A 104 -11.60 -10.81 -1.54
N ILE A 105 -10.63 -10.56 -2.43
CA ILE A 105 -9.46 -11.42 -2.64
C ILE A 105 -8.67 -11.57 -1.33
N PHE A 106 -8.40 -10.44 -0.65
CA PHE A 106 -7.67 -10.46 0.62
C PHE A 106 -8.43 -11.17 1.73
N LEU A 107 -9.70 -10.84 1.93
CA LEU A 107 -10.54 -11.49 2.95
C LEU A 107 -10.59 -13.00 2.72
N SER A 108 -10.82 -13.41 1.47
CA SER A 108 -10.85 -14.84 1.11
C SER A 108 -9.53 -15.53 1.41
N SER A 109 -8.39 -14.90 1.10
CA SER A 109 -7.06 -15.46 1.33
C SER A 109 -6.79 -15.69 2.82
N TYR A 110 -7.12 -14.72 3.69
CA TYR A 110 -6.95 -14.87 5.13
C TYR A 110 -7.87 -15.93 5.72
N VAL A 111 -9.14 -15.95 5.29
CA VAL A 111 -10.10 -16.97 5.73
C VAL A 111 -9.66 -18.38 5.30
N VAL A 112 -9.25 -18.55 4.03
CA VAL A 112 -8.76 -19.82 3.51
C VAL A 112 -7.50 -20.26 4.25
N SER A 113 -6.57 -19.36 4.54
CA SER A 113 -5.36 -19.67 5.32
C SER A 113 -5.71 -20.12 6.74
N GLY A 114 -6.72 -19.50 7.38
CA GLY A 114 -7.21 -19.93 8.67
C GLY A 114 -7.87 -21.33 8.62
N LEU A 115 -8.71 -21.58 7.61
CA LEU A 115 -9.34 -22.91 7.40
C LEU A 115 -8.29 -23.98 7.09
N ASP A 116 -7.29 -23.65 6.28
CA ASP A 116 -6.15 -24.52 5.97
C ASP A 116 -5.43 -24.96 7.26
N ARG A 117 -5.14 -24.03 8.16
CA ARG A 117 -4.59 -24.33 9.49
C ARG A 117 -5.48 -25.22 10.30
N ARG A 118 -6.81 -25.01 10.27
CA ARG A 118 -7.78 -25.79 11.03
C ARG A 118 -7.88 -27.23 10.56
N PHE A 119 -7.88 -27.45 9.24
CA PHE A 119 -8.08 -28.74 8.63
C PHE A 119 -6.80 -29.45 8.21
N GLY A 120 -5.64 -28.77 8.33
CA GLY A 120 -4.33 -29.34 8.02
C GLY A 120 -4.15 -29.68 6.55
N TRP A 121 -4.66 -28.85 5.64
CA TRP A 121 -4.55 -29.10 4.20
C TRP A 121 -3.14 -28.89 3.65
N SER A 122 -2.37 -27.93 4.23
CA SER A 122 -1.01 -27.62 3.84
C SER A 122 -0.02 -27.96 4.95
N ASP A 123 1.15 -28.45 4.56
CA ASP A 123 2.33 -28.54 5.40
C ASP A 123 3.44 -27.68 4.77
N VAL A 124 3.51 -26.40 5.17
CA VAL A 124 4.49 -25.45 4.65
C VAL A 124 5.72 -25.50 5.53
N PRO A 125 6.91 -25.85 4.98
CA PRO A 125 8.16 -25.83 5.72
C PRO A 125 8.44 -24.47 6.38
N VAL A 126 8.96 -24.50 7.60
CA VAL A 126 9.20 -23.28 8.38
C VAL A 126 10.17 -22.33 7.70
N GLU A 127 11.12 -22.85 6.95
CA GLU A 127 12.10 -22.09 6.15
C GLU A 127 11.37 -21.28 5.05
N ILE A 128 10.40 -21.89 4.39
CA ILE A 128 9.57 -21.22 3.35
C ILE A 128 8.71 -20.12 3.97
N ILE A 129 8.21 -20.32 5.18
CA ILE A 129 7.47 -19.27 5.91
C ILE A 129 8.38 -18.08 6.19
N PHE A 130 9.60 -18.31 6.72
CA PHE A 130 10.55 -17.23 6.99
C PHE A 130 11.02 -16.51 5.71
N ILE A 131 11.28 -17.24 4.62
CA ILE A 131 11.58 -16.66 3.31
C ILE A 131 10.42 -15.78 2.86
N SER A 132 9.19 -16.23 2.99
CA SER A 132 7.98 -15.46 2.63
C SER A 132 7.85 -14.18 3.45
N LEU A 133 8.06 -14.24 4.77
CA LEU A 133 8.07 -13.07 5.65
C LEU A 133 9.17 -12.07 5.26
N PHE A 134 10.35 -12.56 4.91
CA PHE A 134 11.44 -11.71 4.44
C PHE A 134 11.12 -11.04 3.09
N VAL A 135 10.53 -11.76 2.14
CA VAL A 135 10.09 -11.20 0.86
C VAL A 135 9.02 -10.12 1.07
N ILE A 136 8.11 -10.31 2.03
CA ILE A 136 7.12 -9.28 2.43
C ILE A 136 7.83 -8.01 2.92
N LEU A 137 8.86 -8.14 3.75
CA LEU A 137 9.66 -6.99 4.21
C LEU A 137 10.35 -6.26 3.07
N LEU A 138 10.88 -6.99 2.07
CA LEU A 138 11.47 -6.37 0.87
C LEU A 138 10.42 -5.60 0.06
N GLY A 139 9.22 -6.15 -0.11
CA GLY A 139 8.11 -5.44 -0.74
C GLY A 139 7.71 -4.18 0.02
N TYR A 140 7.70 -4.25 1.35
CA TYR A 140 7.44 -3.09 2.21
C TYR A 140 8.49 -2.00 2.07
N LEU A 141 9.78 -2.39 2.05
CA LEU A 141 10.90 -1.49 1.82
C LEU A 141 10.78 -0.80 0.46
N LEU A 142 10.45 -1.55 -0.59
CA LEU A 142 10.25 -0.99 -1.93
C LEU A 142 9.12 0.05 -1.93
N ILE A 143 7.98 -0.25 -1.31
CA ILE A 143 6.86 0.69 -1.18
C ILE A 143 7.29 1.94 -0.40
N PHE A 144 8.07 1.80 0.66
CA PHE A 144 8.60 2.94 1.41
C PHE A 144 9.49 3.84 0.54
N LEU A 145 10.37 3.26 -0.28
CA LEU A 145 11.21 4.02 -1.22
C LEU A 145 10.37 4.75 -2.26
N VAL A 146 9.32 4.10 -2.78
CA VAL A 146 8.34 4.73 -3.70
C VAL A 146 7.65 5.92 -3.05
N PHE A 147 7.22 5.79 -1.81
CA PHE A 147 6.56 6.88 -1.07
C PHE A 147 7.49 8.06 -0.79
N ARG A 148 8.78 7.79 -0.54
CA ARG A 148 9.79 8.85 -0.39
C ARG A 148 10.01 9.63 -1.67
N GLU A 149 9.95 8.97 -2.81
CA GLU A 149 10.16 9.57 -4.12
C GLU A 149 8.92 10.35 -4.58
N ASN A 150 7.73 9.83 -4.30
CA ASN A 150 6.48 10.38 -4.79
C ASN A 150 5.51 10.71 -3.65
N SER A 151 5.53 11.96 -3.20
CA SER A 151 4.62 12.45 -2.16
C SER A 151 3.15 12.52 -2.62
N TYR A 152 2.88 12.47 -3.94
CA TYR A 152 1.52 12.42 -4.49
C TYR A 152 0.91 11.01 -4.52
N ALA A 153 1.68 9.96 -4.15
CA ALA A 153 1.19 8.59 -4.13
C ALA A 153 0.01 8.43 -3.14
N SER A 154 -1.19 8.74 -3.60
CA SER A 154 -2.45 8.62 -2.86
C SER A 154 -2.94 7.17 -2.83
N ARG A 155 -3.90 6.86 -1.97
CA ARG A 155 -4.66 5.59 -2.00
C ARG A 155 -5.68 5.58 -3.12
N ILE A 156 -6.29 6.74 -3.39
CA ILE A 156 -7.28 6.95 -4.44
C ILE A 156 -6.61 7.53 -5.68
N ILE A 157 -7.20 7.29 -6.84
CA ILE A 157 -6.72 7.86 -8.10
C ILE A 157 -7.29 9.26 -8.26
N GLU A 158 -6.43 10.24 -8.10
CA GLU A 158 -6.72 11.66 -8.35
C GLU A 158 -5.44 12.38 -8.76
N VAL A 159 -5.58 13.43 -9.54
CA VAL A 159 -4.53 14.39 -9.83
C VAL A 159 -4.77 15.62 -8.97
N GLU A 160 -3.75 16.04 -8.21
CA GLU A 160 -3.82 17.25 -7.38
C GLU A 160 -3.43 18.48 -8.21
N GLU A 161 -3.91 19.64 -7.78
CA GLU A 161 -3.50 20.92 -8.38
C GLU A 161 -1.99 21.09 -8.27
N ASN A 162 -1.33 21.47 -9.38
CA ASN A 162 0.12 21.59 -9.48
C ASN A 162 0.92 20.26 -9.29
N GLN A 163 0.29 19.11 -9.38
CA GLN A 163 0.98 17.84 -9.37
C GLN A 163 1.95 17.73 -10.57
N LYS A 164 3.16 17.28 -10.29
CA LYS A 164 4.19 17.02 -11.31
C LYS A 164 4.34 15.53 -11.53
N VAL A 165 4.69 15.17 -12.76
CA VAL A 165 5.07 13.80 -13.09
C VAL A 165 6.40 13.46 -12.40
N ILE A 166 6.43 12.42 -11.61
CA ILE A 166 7.66 11.87 -11.02
C ILE A 166 8.22 10.83 -11.99
N SER A 167 9.47 11.03 -12.40
CA SER A 167 10.17 10.16 -13.38
C SER A 167 11.55 9.71 -12.90
N THR A 168 11.86 9.97 -11.63
CA THR A 168 13.15 9.64 -10.99
C THR A 168 13.05 8.35 -10.18
N GLY A 169 14.19 7.83 -9.72
CA GLY A 169 14.24 6.62 -8.91
C GLY A 169 13.58 5.44 -9.60
N LEU A 170 12.73 4.71 -8.88
CA LEU A 170 12.02 3.54 -9.41
C LEU A 170 11.03 3.89 -10.53
N TYR A 171 10.51 5.14 -10.57
CA TYR A 171 9.65 5.62 -11.65
C TYR A 171 10.40 5.82 -12.98
N GLY A 172 11.72 5.90 -12.97
CA GLY A 172 12.53 5.87 -14.18
C GLY A 172 12.63 4.49 -14.83
N ILE A 173 12.31 3.42 -14.10
CA ILE A 173 12.41 2.02 -14.55
C ILE A 173 11.03 1.49 -14.95
N ILE A 174 10.03 1.64 -14.09
CA ILE A 174 8.64 1.20 -14.28
C ILE A 174 7.66 2.31 -13.85
N ARG A 175 6.50 2.37 -14.50
CA ARG A 175 5.51 3.42 -14.24
C ARG A 175 4.76 3.25 -12.92
N HIS A 176 4.61 1.99 -12.46
CA HIS A 176 3.82 1.65 -11.27
C HIS A 176 4.62 0.86 -10.22
N PRO A 177 5.73 1.43 -9.70
CA PRO A 177 6.60 0.71 -8.74
C PRO A 177 5.90 0.39 -7.42
N MET A 178 4.89 1.17 -7.00
CA MET A 178 4.08 0.87 -5.84
C MET A 178 3.32 -0.45 -6.01
N TYR A 179 2.72 -0.69 -7.17
CA TYR A 179 1.98 -1.93 -7.44
C TYR A 179 2.91 -3.14 -7.57
N PHE A 180 4.12 -2.94 -8.06
CA PHE A 180 5.15 -3.98 -8.04
C PHE A 180 5.51 -4.38 -6.61
N GLY A 181 5.73 -3.40 -5.72
CA GLY A 181 5.93 -3.65 -4.30
C GLY A 181 4.75 -4.37 -3.64
N MET A 182 3.52 -4.02 -4.01
CA MET A 182 2.31 -4.71 -3.54
C MET A 182 2.29 -6.18 -3.96
N LEU A 183 2.67 -6.52 -5.20
CA LEU A 183 2.78 -7.92 -5.63
C LEU A 183 3.78 -8.70 -4.78
N ILE A 184 4.96 -8.11 -4.55
CA ILE A 184 6.00 -8.72 -3.71
C ILE A 184 5.51 -8.94 -2.28
N MET A 185 4.66 -8.06 -1.74
CA MET A 185 4.09 -8.24 -0.40
C MET A 185 2.97 -9.27 -0.37
N PHE A 186 2.05 -9.22 -1.32
CA PHE A 186 0.79 -9.94 -1.19
C PHE A 186 0.82 -11.37 -1.69
N ILE A 187 1.62 -11.67 -2.73
CA ILE A 187 1.72 -13.03 -3.25
C ILE A 187 2.26 -14.01 -2.19
N PRO A 188 3.33 -13.73 -1.43
CA PRO A 188 3.83 -14.65 -0.42
C PRO A 188 3.01 -14.65 0.89
N THR A 189 2.03 -13.75 1.07
CA THR A 189 1.24 -13.63 2.31
C THR A 189 0.62 -14.95 2.76
N PRO A 190 -0.11 -15.73 1.92
CA PRO A 190 -0.68 -17.01 2.37
C PRO A 190 0.38 -18.01 2.78
N VAL A 191 1.51 -18.04 2.08
CA VAL A 191 2.65 -18.94 2.40
C VAL A 191 3.29 -18.53 3.73
N ALA A 192 3.42 -17.23 4.00
CA ALA A 192 3.85 -16.72 5.29
C ALA A 192 2.88 -17.09 6.43
N LEU A 193 1.60 -17.26 6.12
CA LEU A 193 0.59 -17.80 7.03
C LEU A 193 0.56 -19.34 7.07
N GLY A 194 1.47 -20.04 6.38
CA GLY A 194 1.55 -21.50 6.37
C GLY A 194 0.48 -22.16 5.50
N SER A 195 -0.02 -21.49 4.47
CA SER A 195 -1.07 -22.00 3.58
C SER A 195 -0.69 -21.91 2.11
N TYR A 196 -0.74 -23.03 1.40
CA TYR A 196 -0.71 -23.04 -0.06
C TYR A 196 -2.08 -22.75 -0.68
N TRP A 197 -3.16 -23.16 -0.02
CA TRP A 197 -4.53 -22.93 -0.52
C TRP A 197 -4.92 -21.47 -0.55
N GLY A 198 -4.39 -20.67 0.37
CA GLY A 198 -4.56 -19.21 0.36
C GLY A 198 -3.97 -18.52 -0.88
N LEU A 199 -3.11 -19.21 -1.65
CA LEU A 199 -2.58 -18.68 -2.93
C LEU A 199 -3.66 -18.62 -4.03
N ILE A 200 -4.71 -19.46 -3.96
CA ILE A 200 -5.76 -19.49 -4.99
C ILE A 200 -6.44 -18.14 -5.16
N PRO A 201 -7.01 -17.49 -4.12
CA PRO A 201 -7.55 -16.14 -4.29
C PRO A 201 -6.48 -15.13 -4.66
N VAL A 202 -5.28 -15.20 -4.09
CA VAL A 202 -4.18 -14.25 -4.36
C VAL A 202 -3.68 -14.31 -5.80
N ALA A 203 -3.75 -15.46 -6.47
CA ALA A 203 -3.39 -15.62 -7.88
C ALA A 203 -4.20 -14.71 -8.82
N THR A 204 -5.34 -14.17 -8.37
CA THR A 204 -6.15 -13.22 -9.13
C THR A 204 -5.70 -11.75 -8.97
N ILE A 205 -4.80 -11.45 -8.03
CA ILE A 205 -4.29 -10.06 -7.78
C ILE A 205 -3.65 -9.44 -9.03
N PRO A 206 -2.76 -10.14 -9.79
CA PRO A 206 -2.17 -9.56 -10.98
C PRO A 206 -3.21 -9.08 -11.99
N LEU A 207 -4.29 -9.84 -12.19
CA LEU A 207 -5.39 -9.45 -13.10
C LEU A 207 -6.09 -8.18 -12.61
N ALA A 208 -6.44 -8.12 -11.32
CA ALA A 208 -7.05 -6.93 -10.74
C ALA A 208 -6.12 -5.69 -10.81
N LEU A 209 -4.81 -5.89 -10.65
CA LEU A 209 -3.81 -4.81 -10.81
C LEU A 209 -3.72 -4.32 -12.24
N ILE A 210 -3.78 -5.21 -13.25
CA ILE A 210 -3.80 -4.80 -14.66
C ILE A 210 -4.96 -3.84 -14.92
N PHE A 211 -6.18 -4.20 -14.51
CA PHE A 211 -7.34 -3.32 -14.66
C PHE A 211 -7.17 -1.99 -13.91
N ARG A 212 -6.60 -2.03 -12.70
CA ARG A 212 -6.34 -0.82 -11.92
C ARG A 212 -5.35 0.10 -12.62
N ILE A 213 -4.22 -0.45 -13.09
CA ILE A 213 -3.17 0.30 -13.79
C ILE A 213 -3.72 0.93 -15.09
N LEU A 214 -4.43 0.15 -15.91
CA LEU A 214 -4.97 0.66 -17.17
C LEU A 214 -5.98 1.80 -16.95
N ASN A 215 -6.78 1.72 -15.90
CA ASN A 215 -7.72 2.79 -15.57
C ASN A 215 -6.99 4.01 -14.96
N GLU A 216 -5.99 3.80 -14.10
CA GLU A 216 -5.17 4.88 -13.55
C GLU A 216 -4.44 5.64 -14.67
N GLU A 217 -3.82 4.93 -15.63
CA GLU A 217 -3.15 5.56 -16.76
C GLU A 217 -4.11 6.40 -17.64
N LYS A 218 -5.39 6.00 -17.76
CA LYS A 218 -6.39 6.83 -18.46
C LYS A 218 -6.64 8.15 -17.73
N VAL A 219 -6.77 8.12 -16.40
CA VAL A 219 -6.96 9.33 -15.60
C VAL A 219 -5.71 10.20 -15.65
N LEU A 220 -4.52 9.64 -15.45
CA LEU A 220 -3.27 10.38 -15.49
C LEU A 220 -2.99 10.99 -16.87
N SER A 221 -3.29 10.28 -17.95
CA SER A 221 -3.12 10.80 -19.32
C SER A 221 -4.08 11.93 -19.64
N ARG A 222 -5.28 11.94 -19.02
CA ARG A 222 -6.27 13.00 -19.20
C ARG A 222 -5.95 14.23 -18.36
N ASP A 223 -5.54 14.04 -17.10
CA ASP A 223 -5.57 15.08 -16.08
C ASP A 223 -4.16 15.57 -15.66
N LEU A 224 -3.09 14.81 -15.94
CA LEU A 224 -1.71 15.13 -15.52
C LEU A 224 -0.84 15.59 -16.70
N PRO A 225 -0.53 16.89 -16.82
CA PRO A 225 0.33 17.41 -17.88
C PRO A 225 1.72 16.74 -17.87
N GLY A 226 2.22 16.35 -19.04
CA GLY A 226 3.53 15.71 -19.19
C GLY A 226 3.53 14.19 -18.94
N TYR A 227 2.37 13.58 -18.58
CA TYR A 227 2.31 12.13 -18.35
C TYR A 227 2.53 11.32 -19.63
N TRP A 228 2.04 11.81 -20.77
CA TRP A 228 2.26 11.13 -22.06
C TRP A 228 3.74 11.06 -22.44
N GLU A 229 4.48 12.18 -22.30
CA GLU A 229 5.93 12.25 -22.54
C GLU A 229 6.70 11.31 -21.60
N TYR A 230 6.27 11.20 -20.35
CA TYR A 230 6.80 10.23 -19.39
C TYR A 230 6.61 8.80 -19.87
N CYS A 231 5.43 8.46 -20.38
CA CYS A 231 5.15 7.11 -20.90
C CYS A 231 6.02 6.74 -22.13
N GLN A 232 6.47 7.72 -22.93
CA GLN A 232 7.40 7.48 -24.04
C GLN A 232 8.81 7.13 -23.53
N LYS A 233 9.22 7.70 -22.39
CA LYS A 233 10.54 7.44 -21.79
C LYS A 233 10.54 6.15 -20.96
N THR A 234 9.56 5.98 -20.10
CA THR A 234 9.43 4.80 -19.23
C THR A 234 8.40 3.84 -19.83
N LYS A 235 8.88 2.85 -20.58
CA LYS A 235 8.03 1.97 -21.40
C LYS A 235 7.28 0.92 -20.56
N TYR A 236 7.90 0.41 -19.50
CA TYR A 236 7.36 -0.70 -18.70
C TYR A 236 6.37 -0.18 -17.65
N ARG A 237 5.22 -0.84 -17.54
CA ARG A 237 4.18 -0.49 -16.57
C ARG A 237 4.48 -1.03 -15.19
N LEU A 238 4.75 -2.32 -15.09
CA LEU A 238 4.81 -3.03 -13.81
C LEU A 238 6.06 -3.89 -13.66
N ILE A 239 6.36 -4.72 -14.66
CA ILE A 239 7.50 -5.65 -14.63
C ILE A 239 8.48 -5.24 -15.73
N PRO A 240 9.76 -4.92 -15.37
CA PRO A 240 10.76 -4.57 -16.37
C PRO A 240 10.88 -5.67 -17.43
N PHE A 241 11.02 -5.27 -18.68
CA PHE A 241 11.18 -6.13 -19.86
C PHE A 241 9.98 -7.02 -20.20
N LEU A 242 8.89 -7.03 -19.40
CA LEU A 242 7.71 -7.86 -19.65
C LEU A 242 6.48 -7.00 -20.00
N TRP A 243 6.13 -6.04 -19.18
CA TRP A 243 4.91 -5.21 -19.33
C TRP A 243 5.02 -3.83 -18.68
#